data_21df37e765683b6c47aa8a4b5f4a2df2
#
_entry.id   21df37e765683b6c47aa8a4b5f4a2df2
#
_cell.length_a   1.000
_cell.length_b   1.000
_cell.length_c   1.000
_cell.angle_alpha   90.00
_cell.angle_beta   90.00
_cell.angle_gamma   90.00
#
_symmetry.space_group_name_H-M   'P 1'
#
loop_
_entity.id
_entity.type
_entity.pdbx_description
1 polymer ?
#
loop_
_entity_poly.entity_id
_entity_poly.type
_entity_poly.pdbx_seq_one_letter_code
_entity_poly.pdbx_strand_id
1 'polypeptide(L)'
;MHVHSDMIRLLKILAPKQIVLVSDALSAYGLGDGSFEWDKRLIKVENGLCRLSDETIAGSTLPLLDSCKKVANWINDPSAAIWMATLSPRMVLSQNKITAKSFFIGKNIQSLLRWKMNSCNHKLSWQLAA
;
A
#
# COMPACT_ATOMS: atom_id res chain seq x y z
N MET A 1 -7.49 3.55 10.59
CA MET A 1 -6.74 4.06 9.43
C MET A 1 -5.87 5.21 9.90
N HIS A 2 -4.56 5.15 9.63
CA HIS A 2 -3.59 6.13 10.16
C HIS A 2 -3.69 7.52 9.52
N VAL A 3 -4.15 7.60 8.27
CA VAL A 3 -4.22 8.85 7.51
C VAL A 3 -5.60 8.99 6.85
N HIS A 4 -6.23 10.13 7.01
CA HIS A 4 -7.51 10.43 6.37
C HIS A 4 -7.36 10.57 4.85
N SER A 5 -8.38 10.19 4.09
CA SER A 5 -8.35 10.24 2.62
C SER A 5 -8.06 11.64 2.07
N ASP A 6 -8.58 12.68 2.70
CA ASP A 6 -8.36 14.07 2.26
C ASP A 6 -6.92 14.53 2.46
N MET A 7 -6.24 13.99 3.48
CA MET A 7 -4.81 14.24 3.65
C MET A 7 -4.00 13.65 2.50
N ILE A 8 -4.36 12.44 2.04
CA ILE A 8 -3.70 11.82 0.87
C ILE A 8 -3.95 12.66 -0.40
N ARG A 9 -5.18 13.16 -0.58
CA ARG A 9 -5.50 14.06 -1.71
C ARG A 9 -4.67 15.33 -1.67
N LEU A 10 -4.55 15.96 -0.49
CA LEU A 10 -3.73 17.15 -0.30
C LEU A 10 -2.25 16.87 -0.57
N LEU A 11 -1.70 15.82 0.00
CA LEU A 11 -0.30 15.43 -0.21
C LEU A 11 0.00 15.13 -1.68
N LYS A 12 -0.94 14.50 -2.41
CA LYS A 12 -0.80 14.28 -3.85
C LYS A 12 -0.63 15.59 -4.63
N ILE A 13 -1.34 16.64 -4.22
CA ILE A 13 -1.24 17.98 -4.87
C ILE A 13 0.10 18.63 -4.54
N LEU A 14 0.49 18.60 -3.26
CA LEU A 14 1.69 19.28 -2.77
C LEU A 14 3.00 18.57 -3.16
N ALA A 15 2.99 17.23 -3.18
CA ALA A 15 4.18 16.41 -3.38
C ALA A 15 3.90 15.16 -4.23
N PRO A 16 3.47 15.29 -5.49
CA PRO A 16 2.85 14.22 -6.28
C PRO A 16 3.74 12.99 -6.52
N LYS A 17 5.06 13.14 -6.43
CA LYS A 17 6.04 12.06 -6.67
C LYS A 17 6.82 11.64 -5.41
N GLN A 18 6.52 12.23 -4.27
CA GLN A 18 7.30 12.03 -3.03
C GLN A 18 6.57 11.18 -1.99
N ILE A 19 5.34 10.75 -2.29
CA ILE A 19 4.57 9.88 -1.40
C ILE A 19 5.03 8.44 -1.57
N VAL A 20 5.30 7.78 -0.44
CA VAL A 20 5.57 6.33 -0.38
C VAL A 20 4.42 5.68 0.38
N LEU A 21 3.84 4.66 -0.23
CA LEU A 21 2.80 3.83 0.40
C LEU A 21 3.46 2.61 1.03
N VAL A 22 3.17 2.38 2.31
CA VAL A 22 3.65 1.24 3.09
C VAL A 22 2.48 0.47 3.68
N SER A 23 2.67 -0.80 3.99
CA SER A 23 1.65 -1.63 4.64
C SER A 23 1.53 -1.32 6.14
N ASP A 24 2.64 -1.02 6.79
CA ASP A 24 2.76 -0.92 8.24
C ASP A 24 2.22 -2.19 8.93
N ALA A 25 2.55 -3.36 8.35
CA ALA A 25 2.02 -4.63 8.78
C ALA A 25 2.77 -5.18 10.00
N LEU A 26 2.01 -5.64 10.99
CA LEU A 26 2.52 -6.31 12.18
C LEU A 26 2.58 -7.84 12.00
N SER A 27 3.12 -8.53 13.00
CA SER A 27 3.26 -10.01 13.01
C SER A 27 1.93 -10.76 12.89
N ALA A 28 0.82 -10.13 13.23
CA ALA A 28 -0.53 -10.68 13.05
C ALA A 28 -1.04 -10.65 11.59
N TYR A 29 -0.22 -10.19 10.63
CA TYR A 29 -0.59 -10.20 9.21
C TYR A 29 -0.97 -11.60 8.73
N GLY A 30 -2.15 -11.73 8.14
CA GLY A 30 -2.66 -13.00 7.60
C GLY A 30 -3.35 -13.91 8.63
N LEU A 31 -3.42 -13.54 9.91
CA LEU A 31 -4.08 -14.34 10.95
C LEU A 31 -5.57 -14.02 11.13
N GLY A 32 -6.07 -12.97 10.48
CA GLY A 32 -7.44 -12.51 10.63
C GLY A 32 -7.68 -11.64 11.86
N ASP A 33 -8.95 -11.38 12.18
CA ASP A 33 -9.33 -10.59 13.35
C ASP A 33 -9.16 -11.42 14.64
N GLY A 34 -8.75 -10.79 15.74
CA GLY A 34 -8.49 -11.45 17.01
C GLY A 34 -7.51 -10.69 17.90
N SER A 35 -7.08 -11.33 18.98
CA SER A 35 -6.07 -10.78 19.89
C SER A 35 -4.78 -11.59 19.78
N PHE A 36 -3.66 -10.91 19.62
CA PHE A 36 -2.36 -11.51 19.39
C PHE A 36 -1.29 -10.86 20.27
N GLU A 37 -0.30 -11.65 20.66
CA GLU A 37 0.86 -11.13 21.36
C GLU A 37 1.84 -10.50 20.36
N TRP A 38 2.31 -9.29 20.65
CA TRP A 38 3.29 -8.57 19.87
C TRP A 38 4.25 -7.81 20.79
N ASP A 39 5.53 -8.19 20.76
CA ASP A 39 6.58 -7.56 21.56
C ASP A 39 6.17 -7.38 23.04
N LYS A 40 5.73 -8.48 23.69
CA LYS A 40 5.22 -8.51 25.07
C LYS A 40 3.97 -7.67 25.35
N ARG A 41 3.33 -7.14 24.33
CA ARG A 41 2.06 -6.41 24.41
C ARG A 41 0.95 -7.20 23.73
N LEU A 42 -0.27 -6.97 24.13
CA LEU A 42 -1.43 -7.52 23.45
C LEU A 42 -1.91 -6.50 22.40
N ILE A 43 -2.07 -6.96 21.16
CA ILE A 43 -2.72 -6.21 20.10
C ILE A 43 -4.07 -6.85 19.76
N LYS A 44 -5.05 -6.01 19.51
CA LYS A 44 -6.36 -6.40 18.98
C LYS A 44 -6.41 -6.04 17.49
N VAL A 45 -6.72 -7.03 16.66
CA VAL A 45 -6.92 -6.84 15.22
C VAL A 45 -8.39 -6.81 14.91
N GLU A 46 -8.87 -5.75 14.30
CA GLU A 46 -10.24 -5.60 13.81
C GLU A 46 -10.22 -4.94 12.42
N ASN A 47 -10.81 -5.61 11.43
CA ASN A 47 -10.90 -5.12 10.04
C ASN A 47 -9.55 -4.68 9.47
N GLY A 48 -8.49 -5.42 9.80
CA GLY A 48 -7.13 -5.15 9.33
C GLY A 48 -6.41 -4.00 10.03
N LEU A 49 -6.96 -3.46 11.12
CA LEU A 49 -6.36 -2.44 11.96
C LEU A 49 -5.91 -3.03 13.28
N CYS A 50 -4.67 -2.79 13.67
CA CYS A 50 -4.11 -3.26 14.94
C CYS A 50 -4.12 -2.14 15.97
N ARG A 51 -4.66 -2.45 17.16
CA ARG A 51 -4.70 -1.53 18.31
C ARG A 51 -4.05 -2.15 19.53
N LEU A 52 -3.44 -1.31 20.34
CA LEU A 52 -3.02 -1.64 21.69
C LEU A 52 -4.22 -1.60 22.65
N SER A 53 -4.00 -2.04 23.89
CA SER A 53 -5.04 -2.03 24.94
C SER A 53 -5.59 -0.63 25.30
N ASP A 54 -4.83 0.41 25.01
CA ASP A 54 -5.22 1.81 25.20
C ASP A 54 -5.85 2.44 23.93
N GLU A 55 -6.29 1.63 23.00
CA GLU A 55 -6.86 2.02 21.70
C GLU A 55 -5.89 2.72 20.73
N THR A 56 -4.63 2.87 21.10
CA THR A 56 -3.61 3.42 20.19
C THR A 56 -3.43 2.52 18.98
N ILE A 57 -3.43 3.10 17.79
CA ILE A 57 -3.16 2.38 16.54
C ILE A 57 -1.69 1.96 16.52
N ALA A 58 -1.45 0.66 16.46
CA ALA A 58 -0.11 0.09 16.44
C ALA A 58 0.39 -0.24 15.02
N GLY A 59 -0.52 -0.47 14.09
CA GLY A 59 -0.20 -0.84 12.71
C GLY A 59 -1.38 -1.47 12.00
N SER A 60 -1.11 -2.26 10.98
CA SER A 60 -2.15 -2.91 10.19
C SER A 60 -1.85 -4.38 9.90
N THR A 61 -2.86 -5.11 9.41
CA THR A 61 -2.71 -6.43 8.78
C THR A 61 -3.17 -6.42 7.32
N LEU A 62 -3.35 -5.23 6.73
CA LEU A 62 -3.79 -5.11 5.34
C LEU A 62 -2.62 -5.30 4.37
N PRO A 63 -2.83 -6.07 3.28
CA PRO A 63 -1.86 -6.16 2.19
C PRO A 63 -1.60 -4.78 1.56
N LEU A 64 -0.35 -4.52 1.19
CA LEU A 64 0.00 -3.29 0.47
C LEU A 64 -0.82 -3.11 -0.83
N LEU A 65 -1.16 -4.22 -1.50
CA LEU A 65 -1.98 -4.20 -2.71
C LEU A 65 -3.40 -3.66 -2.44
N ASP A 66 -4.01 -4.00 -1.30
CA ASP A 66 -5.32 -3.47 -0.93
C ASP A 66 -5.25 -2.02 -0.48
N SER A 67 -4.17 -1.62 0.18
CA SER A 67 -3.90 -0.21 0.48
C SER A 67 -3.75 0.61 -0.80
N CYS A 68 -3.06 0.07 -1.82
CA CYS A 68 -2.95 0.69 -3.14
C CYS A 68 -4.32 0.88 -3.82
N LYS A 69 -5.20 -0.13 -3.78
CA LYS A 69 -6.58 -0.01 -4.30
C LYS A 69 -7.39 1.07 -3.57
N LYS A 70 -7.30 1.12 -2.23
CA LYS A 70 -7.98 2.15 -1.43
C LYS A 70 -7.50 3.55 -1.83
N VAL A 71 -6.18 3.76 -1.89
CA VAL A 71 -5.60 5.05 -2.28
C VAL A 71 -6.02 5.42 -3.70
N ALA A 72 -5.96 4.48 -4.66
CA ALA A 72 -6.40 4.72 -6.04
C ALA A 72 -7.83 5.28 -6.12
N ASN A 73 -8.74 4.69 -5.33
CA ASN A 73 -10.13 5.15 -5.26
C ASN A 73 -10.24 6.54 -4.59
N TRP A 74 -9.49 6.80 -3.52
CA TRP A 74 -9.56 8.08 -2.81
C TRP A 74 -9.07 9.26 -3.63
N ILE A 75 -7.98 9.07 -4.39
CA ILE A 75 -7.39 10.13 -5.20
C ILE A 75 -7.89 10.12 -6.65
N ASN A 76 -8.73 9.16 -7.01
CA ASN A 76 -9.22 8.90 -8.38
C ASN A 76 -8.07 8.84 -9.41
N ASP A 77 -6.96 8.20 -9.03
CA ASP A 77 -5.77 8.08 -9.87
C ASP A 77 -5.02 6.77 -9.59
N PRO A 78 -5.38 5.68 -10.29
CA PRO A 78 -4.73 4.38 -10.13
C PRO A 78 -3.23 4.42 -10.42
N SER A 79 -2.81 5.20 -11.41
CA SER A 79 -1.39 5.28 -11.81
C SER A 79 -0.54 5.89 -10.69
N ALA A 80 -1.02 6.95 -10.06
CA ALA A 80 -0.34 7.57 -8.93
C ALA A 80 -0.29 6.61 -7.72
N ALA A 81 -1.36 5.88 -7.42
CA ALA A 81 -1.39 4.92 -6.32
C ALA A 81 -0.39 3.76 -6.55
N ILE A 82 -0.33 3.22 -7.77
CA ILE A 82 0.65 2.18 -8.15
C ILE A 82 2.08 2.74 -8.05
N TRP A 83 2.31 3.98 -8.50
CA TRP A 83 3.60 4.66 -8.35
C TRP A 83 4.02 4.74 -6.89
N MET A 84 3.14 5.19 -5.99
CA MET A 84 3.38 5.32 -4.55
C MET A 84 3.75 3.98 -3.89
N ALA A 85 3.20 2.86 -4.38
CA ALA A 85 3.46 1.53 -3.85
C ALA A 85 4.66 0.81 -4.49
N THR A 86 5.19 1.31 -5.62
CA THR A 86 6.20 0.59 -6.41
C THR A 86 7.47 1.39 -6.65
N LEU A 87 7.42 2.40 -7.49
CA LEU A 87 8.59 3.17 -7.89
C LEU A 87 9.05 4.18 -6.82
N SER A 88 8.11 4.84 -6.17
CA SER A 88 8.43 5.84 -5.14
C SER A 88 9.30 5.29 -4.01
N PRO A 89 8.97 4.14 -3.36
CA PRO A 89 9.83 3.58 -2.33
C PRO A 89 11.22 3.18 -2.86
N ARG A 90 11.30 2.71 -4.10
CA ARG A 90 12.59 2.37 -4.70
C ARG A 90 13.46 3.59 -4.97
N MET A 91 12.84 4.69 -5.37
CA MET A 91 13.56 5.96 -5.57
C MET A 91 14.12 6.50 -4.25
N VAL A 92 13.41 6.35 -3.15
CA VAL A 92 13.87 6.74 -1.81
C VAL A 92 15.06 5.89 -1.35
N LEU A 93 15.02 4.59 -1.61
CA LEU A 93 16.06 3.64 -1.21
C LEU A 93 17.26 3.61 -2.15
N SER A 94 17.14 4.11 -3.36
CA SER A 94 18.19 4.06 -4.37
C SER A 94 19.04 5.33 -4.37
N GLN A 95 20.34 5.15 -4.34
CA GLN A 95 21.30 6.25 -4.56
C GLN A 95 21.38 6.69 -6.04
N ASN A 96 20.86 5.89 -6.95
CA ASN A 96 20.86 6.13 -8.40
C ASN A 96 19.46 6.53 -8.90
N LYS A 97 19.38 7.35 -9.93
CA LYS A 97 18.11 7.69 -10.58
C LYS A 97 17.48 6.44 -11.22
N ILE A 98 16.43 5.92 -10.60
CA ILE A 98 15.62 4.83 -11.15
C ILE A 98 14.52 5.43 -12.01
N THR A 99 14.40 4.95 -13.25
CA THR A 99 13.26 5.22 -14.12
C THR A 99 12.34 4.01 -14.15
N ALA A 100 11.05 4.20 -14.45
CA ALA A 100 10.12 3.08 -14.64
C ALA A 100 10.67 2.10 -15.70
N LYS A 101 11.23 2.63 -16.80
CA LYS A 101 11.82 1.83 -17.87
C LYS A 101 12.99 0.97 -17.37
N SER A 102 13.94 1.54 -16.63
CA SER A 102 15.11 0.81 -16.13
C SER A 102 14.71 -0.26 -15.09
N PHE A 103 13.60 -0.06 -14.41
CA PHE A 103 13.11 -1.02 -13.42
C PHE A 103 12.49 -2.28 -14.05
N PHE A 104 11.79 -2.15 -15.18
CA PHE A 104 11.07 -3.27 -15.79
C PHE A 104 11.89 -4.02 -16.86
N ILE A 105 12.88 -3.39 -17.47
CA ILE A 105 13.74 -4.05 -18.47
C ILE A 105 14.48 -5.23 -17.83
N GLY A 106 14.45 -6.37 -18.50
CA GLY A 106 15.15 -7.60 -18.07
C GLY A 106 14.47 -8.35 -16.91
N LYS A 107 13.28 -7.92 -16.46
CA LYS A 107 12.54 -8.67 -15.45
C LYS A 107 11.71 -9.78 -16.09
N ASN A 108 11.65 -10.94 -15.39
CA ASN A 108 10.77 -12.02 -15.80
C ASN A 108 9.31 -11.56 -15.63
N ILE A 109 8.49 -11.79 -16.67
CA ILE A 109 7.07 -11.42 -16.66
C ILE A 109 6.30 -12.08 -15.50
N GLN A 110 6.66 -13.28 -15.10
CA GLN A 110 6.07 -14.00 -13.96
C GLN A 110 6.31 -13.32 -12.60
N SER A 111 7.31 -12.43 -12.51
CA SER A 111 7.57 -11.65 -11.29
C SER A 111 6.84 -10.30 -11.28
N LEU A 112 6.01 -10.01 -12.27
CA LEU A 112 5.29 -8.75 -12.41
C LEU A 112 3.81 -8.93 -12.06
N LEU A 113 3.21 -7.85 -11.57
CA LEU A 113 1.77 -7.76 -11.39
C LEU A 113 1.17 -6.92 -12.52
N ARG A 114 0.10 -7.44 -13.11
CA ARG A 114 -0.73 -6.70 -14.05
C ARG A 114 -1.89 -6.07 -13.30
N TRP A 115 -2.01 -4.77 -13.37
CA TRP A 115 -3.16 -4.05 -12.88
C TRP A 115 -4.19 -3.87 -13.98
N LYS A 116 -5.45 -4.09 -13.65
CA LYS A 116 -6.61 -3.86 -14.52
C LYS A 116 -7.57 -2.89 -13.85
N MET A 117 -8.06 -1.93 -14.60
CA MET A 117 -9.15 -1.06 -14.17
C MET A 117 -10.43 -1.52 -14.85
N ASN A 118 -11.47 -1.74 -14.07
CA ASN A 118 -12.78 -2.05 -14.60
C ASN A 118 -13.41 -0.76 -15.15
N SER A 119 -13.78 -0.77 -16.43
CA SER A 119 -14.32 0.41 -17.13
C SER A 119 -15.68 0.86 -16.60
N CYS A 120 -16.47 -0.06 -16.02
CA CYS A 120 -17.82 0.25 -15.55
C CYS A 120 -17.86 0.88 -14.15
N ASN A 121 -16.96 0.48 -13.26
CA ASN A 121 -16.97 0.91 -11.86
C ASN A 121 -15.65 1.50 -11.37
N HIS A 122 -14.68 1.68 -12.24
CA HIS A 122 -13.33 2.19 -11.98
C HIS A 122 -12.57 1.44 -10.86
N LYS A 123 -13.00 0.22 -10.53
CA LYS A 123 -12.30 -0.59 -9.52
C LYS A 123 -10.99 -1.14 -10.08
N LEU A 124 -9.94 -0.98 -9.30
CA LEU A 124 -8.63 -1.52 -9.59
C LEU A 124 -8.54 -2.97 -9.11
N SER A 125 -8.07 -3.85 -9.96
CA SER A 125 -7.72 -5.23 -9.62
C SER A 125 -6.31 -5.55 -10.10
N TRP A 126 -5.71 -6.61 -9.59
CA TRP A 126 -4.42 -7.09 -10.01
C TRP A 126 -4.42 -8.60 -10.23
N GLN A 127 -3.50 -9.07 -11.05
CA GLN A 127 -3.21 -10.50 -11.26
C GLN A 127 -1.72 -10.65 -11.59
N LEU A 128 -1.18 -11.85 -11.43
CA LEU A 128 0.15 -12.15 -11.96
C LEU A 128 0.16 -11.95 -13.47
N ALA A 129 1.25 -11.44 -14.02
CA ALA A 129 1.41 -11.17 -15.45
C ALA A 129 1.90 -12.43 -16.19
N ALA A 130 1.27 -13.56 -15.89
CA ALA A 130 1.55 -14.84 -16.58
C ALA A 130 0.65 -14.99 -17.81
#